data_91f14e8be6148a241a40a78bfd081d35
#
_entry.id   91f14e8be6148a241a40a78bfd081d35
#
_cell.length_a   1.000
_cell.length_b   1.000
_cell.length_c   1.000
_cell.angle_alpha   90.00
_cell.angle_beta   90.00
_cell.angle_gamma   90.00
#
_symmetry.space_group_name_H-M   'P 1'
#
loop_
_entity.id
_entity.type
_entity.pdbx_description
1 polymer ?
#
loop_
_entity_poly.entity_id
_entity_poly.type
_entity_poly.pdbx_seq_one_letter_code
_entity_poly.pdbx_strand_id
1 'polypeptide(L)'
;MQARTIPAMPARTVPSAPRLRVGFILARSFTLSPFSLFVDTLRLAADEADRSRRIHADWDVMASRDGLIGSSCGIAVAPTAGLLDPAQFHYIVVVGGLLTEAQPVDSETIAYLRRADRRRVTLIGLCTGSFILAGAGLMRDHESCVSWICHDAFRQRFPDHRLRSDHLFA
;
A
#
# COMPACT_ATOMS: atom_id res chain seq x y z
N MET A 1 -27.44 54.03 -12.85
CA MET A 1 -26.94 53.11 -11.78
C MET A 1 -25.93 52.16 -12.45
N GLN A 2 -24.64 52.48 -12.38
CA GLN A 2 -23.58 51.71 -13.03
C GLN A 2 -23.14 50.57 -12.09
N ALA A 3 -23.22 49.33 -12.58
CA ALA A 3 -22.75 48.16 -11.87
C ALA A 3 -21.22 48.19 -11.75
N ARG A 4 -20.69 48.23 -10.54
CA ARG A 4 -19.25 48.09 -10.28
C ARG A 4 -18.83 46.64 -10.53
N THR A 5 -18.03 46.45 -11.58
CA THR A 5 -17.36 45.17 -11.84
C THR A 5 -16.28 44.97 -10.79
N ILE A 6 -16.44 43.91 -9.97
CA ILE A 6 -15.42 43.48 -9.00
C ILE A 6 -14.29 42.81 -9.79
N PRO A 7 -13.02 43.27 -9.67
CA PRO A 7 -11.93 42.63 -10.37
C PRO A 7 -11.72 41.20 -9.81
N ALA A 8 -11.62 40.22 -10.70
CA ALA A 8 -11.29 38.86 -10.33
C ALA A 8 -9.92 38.82 -9.63
N MET A 9 -9.88 38.26 -8.43
CA MET A 9 -8.62 38.03 -7.73
C MET A 9 -7.74 37.08 -8.56
N PRO A 10 -6.43 37.36 -8.72
CA PRO A 10 -5.52 36.45 -9.39
C PRO A 10 -5.50 35.10 -8.62
N ALA A 11 -5.65 34.00 -9.35
CA ALA A 11 -5.55 32.67 -8.78
C ALA A 11 -4.18 32.53 -8.10
N ARG A 12 -4.17 32.39 -6.78
CA ARG A 12 -2.96 32.02 -6.03
C ARG A 12 -2.50 30.67 -6.54
N THR A 13 -1.41 30.64 -7.29
CA THR A 13 -0.65 29.42 -7.55
C THR A 13 -0.06 28.98 -6.21
N VAL A 14 -0.74 28.04 -5.55
CA VAL A 14 -0.18 27.33 -4.40
C VAL A 14 1.00 26.54 -4.95
N PRO A 15 2.25 26.68 -4.42
CA PRO A 15 3.33 25.81 -4.78
C PRO A 15 2.85 24.38 -4.54
N SER A 16 2.90 23.52 -5.55
CA SER A 16 2.49 22.12 -5.41
C SER A 16 3.48 21.47 -4.46
N ALA A 17 3.09 21.30 -3.19
CA ALA A 17 3.81 20.42 -2.28
C ALA A 17 3.91 19.05 -2.95
N PRO A 18 5.05 18.32 -2.79
CA PRO A 18 5.19 17.00 -3.40
C PRO A 18 4.04 16.13 -2.91
N ARG A 19 3.24 15.62 -3.85
CA ARG A 19 2.12 14.72 -3.53
C ARG A 19 2.69 13.45 -2.92
N LEU A 20 2.13 13.02 -1.80
CA LEU A 20 2.39 11.69 -1.27
C LEU A 20 1.96 10.65 -2.32
N ARG A 21 2.91 9.80 -2.76
CA ARG A 21 2.63 8.72 -3.72
C ARG A 21 2.70 7.37 -3.02
N VAL A 22 1.63 6.60 -3.12
CA VAL A 22 1.52 5.27 -2.51
C VAL A 22 1.20 4.23 -3.57
N GLY A 23 2.01 3.17 -3.65
CA GLY A 23 1.72 2.02 -4.50
C GLY A 23 1.14 0.88 -3.66
N PHE A 24 0.04 0.27 -4.11
CA PHE A 24 -0.53 -0.91 -3.47
C PHE A 24 -0.23 -2.15 -4.30
N ILE A 25 0.20 -3.21 -3.62
CA ILE A 25 0.30 -4.57 -4.16
C ILE A 25 -0.65 -5.44 -3.35
N LEU A 26 -1.65 -5.98 -4.02
CA LEU A 26 -2.64 -6.86 -3.42
C LEU A 26 -2.24 -8.31 -3.69
N ALA A 27 -2.14 -9.10 -2.64
CA ALA A 27 -1.94 -10.54 -2.77
C ALA A 27 -3.20 -11.23 -3.30
N ARG A 28 -3.07 -12.42 -3.84
CA ARG A 28 -4.22 -13.30 -4.08
C ARG A 28 -4.94 -13.54 -2.78
N SER A 29 -6.26 -13.54 -2.80
CA SER A 29 -7.10 -13.69 -1.60
C SER A 29 -6.76 -12.66 -0.50
N PHE A 30 -6.41 -11.43 -0.90
CA PHE A 30 -6.07 -10.36 0.04
C PHE A 30 -7.26 -10.02 0.96
N THR A 31 -6.98 -9.49 2.14
CA THR A 31 -8.03 -9.01 3.05
C THR A 31 -8.50 -7.62 2.62
N LEU A 32 -9.78 -7.51 2.30
CA LEU A 32 -10.35 -6.26 1.74
C LEU A 32 -10.32 -5.09 2.74
N SER A 33 -10.66 -5.35 4.01
CA SER A 33 -10.80 -4.28 5.02
C SER A 33 -9.57 -3.41 5.19
N PRO A 34 -8.34 -3.94 5.44
CA PRO A 34 -7.16 -3.10 5.61
C PRO A 34 -6.83 -2.32 4.34
N PHE A 35 -7.07 -2.89 3.15
CA PHE A 35 -6.88 -2.19 1.89
C PHE A 35 -7.85 -1.02 1.73
N SER A 36 -9.15 -1.26 1.88
CA SER A 36 -10.17 -0.24 1.68
C SER A 36 -10.06 0.89 2.71
N LEU A 37 -9.80 0.55 3.99
CA LEU A 37 -9.60 1.55 5.04
C LEU A 37 -8.37 2.43 4.77
N PHE A 38 -7.28 1.84 4.31
CA PHE A 38 -6.07 2.61 3.99
C PHE A 38 -6.33 3.57 2.81
N VAL A 39 -6.93 3.07 1.72
CA VAL A 39 -7.26 3.88 0.55
C VAL A 39 -8.24 4.99 0.89
N ASP A 40 -9.29 4.71 1.66
CA ASP A 40 -10.25 5.72 2.08
C ASP A 40 -9.63 6.78 3.00
N THR A 41 -8.72 6.38 3.89
CA THR A 41 -7.97 7.33 4.73
C THR A 41 -7.10 8.24 3.86
N LEU A 42 -6.39 7.69 2.86
CA LEU A 42 -5.62 8.49 1.90
C LEU A 42 -6.53 9.44 1.12
N ARG A 43 -7.68 8.98 0.67
CA ARG A 43 -8.67 9.79 -0.06
C ARG A 43 -9.13 10.98 0.78
N LEU A 44 -9.49 10.74 2.04
CA LEU A 44 -9.92 11.80 2.96
C LEU A 44 -8.79 12.79 3.23
N ALA A 45 -7.56 12.32 3.45
CA ALA A 45 -6.40 13.15 3.67
C ALA A 45 -5.92 13.91 2.41
N ALA A 46 -6.28 13.41 1.22
CA ALA A 46 -5.84 14.00 -0.04
C ALA A 46 -6.60 15.26 -0.44
N ASP A 47 -7.78 15.51 0.11
CA ASP A 47 -8.64 16.64 -0.23
C ASP A 47 -9.42 17.14 0.98
N GLU A 48 -8.97 18.24 1.57
CA GLU A 48 -9.61 18.87 2.74
C GLU A 48 -11.10 19.22 2.52
N ALA A 49 -11.51 19.44 1.28
CA ALA A 49 -12.91 19.73 0.94
C ALA A 49 -13.76 18.47 0.71
N ASP A 50 -13.21 17.28 0.93
CA ASP A 50 -13.83 15.95 0.71
C ASP A 50 -14.56 15.81 -0.64
N ARG A 51 -13.94 16.32 -1.72
CA ARG A 51 -14.43 16.17 -3.11
C ARG A 51 -13.77 15.01 -3.83
N SER A 52 -13.09 14.12 -3.08
CA SER A 52 -12.36 12.95 -3.60
C SER A 52 -11.29 13.29 -4.66
N ARG A 53 -10.73 14.50 -4.62
CA ARG A 53 -9.63 14.92 -5.51
C ARG A 53 -8.30 14.45 -4.93
N ARG A 54 -7.41 13.98 -5.77
CA ARG A 54 -6.05 13.56 -5.39
C ARG A 54 -5.10 14.77 -5.36
N ILE A 55 -5.27 15.68 -4.37
CA ILE A 55 -4.49 16.93 -4.28
C ILE A 55 -3.18 16.71 -3.53
N HIS A 56 -3.24 16.17 -2.31
CA HIS A 56 -2.08 15.99 -1.43
C HIS A 56 -1.52 14.58 -1.45
N ALA A 57 -2.34 13.59 -1.79
CA ALA A 57 -1.94 12.19 -1.95
C ALA A 57 -2.46 11.63 -3.26
N ASP A 58 -1.70 10.67 -3.81
CA ASP A 58 -2.06 9.93 -5.02
C ASP A 58 -1.63 8.47 -4.86
N TRP A 59 -2.33 7.54 -5.51
CA TRP A 59 -2.05 6.13 -5.36
C TRP A 59 -2.40 5.32 -6.60
N ASP A 60 -1.71 4.18 -6.73
CA ASP A 60 -1.96 3.17 -7.75
C ASP A 60 -2.11 1.80 -7.11
N VAL A 61 -3.01 0.97 -7.65
CA VAL A 61 -3.04 -0.46 -7.40
C VAL A 61 -2.26 -1.13 -8.51
N MET A 62 -1.12 -1.73 -8.15
CA MET A 62 -0.17 -2.28 -9.11
C MET A 62 -0.25 -3.80 -9.17
N ALA A 63 -0.10 -4.34 -10.37
CA ALA A 63 0.06 -5.77 -10.59
C ALA A 63 1.05 -6.05 -11.72
N SER A 64 1.67 -7.22 -11.69
CA SER A 64 2.57 -7.71 -12.75
C SER A 64 1.82 -8.13 -14.02
N ARG A 65 0.52 -8.39 -13.91
CA ARG A 65 -0.34 -8.88 -14.99
C ARG A 65 -1.68 -8.17 -14.97
N ASP A 66 -2.28 -8.07 -16.13
CA ASP A 66 -3.66 -7.64 -16.26
C ASP A 66 -4.62 -8.67 -15.64
N GLY A 67 -5.78 -8.18 -15.21
CA GLY A 67 -6.84 -9.01 -14.64
C GLY A 67 -7.27 -8.55 -13.26
N LEU A 68 -8.36 -9.14 -12.77
CA LEU A 68 -8.90 -8.82 -11.47
C LEU A 68 -8.16 -9.58 -10.37
N ILE A 69 -7.90 -8.90 -9.26
CA ILE A 69 -7.29 -9.50 -8.06
C ILE A 69 -8.43 -9.78 -7.08
N GLY A 70 -8.67 -11.07 -6.81
CA GLY A 70 -9.72 -11.50 -5.90
C GLY A 70 -9.31 -11.32 -4.43
N SER A 71 -10.21 -10.76 -3.62
CA SER A 71 -10.07 -10.74 -2.17
C SER A 71 -10.57 -12.04 -1.52
N SER A 72 -10.24 -12.24 -0.26
CA SER A 72 -10.70 -13.39 0.54
C SER A 72 -12.22 -13.43 0.76
N CYS A 73 -12.92 -12.30 0.59
CA CYS A 73 -14.39 -12.23 0.68
C CYS A 73 -15.11 -12.28 -0.69
N GLY A 74 -14.38 -12.56 -1.77
CA GLY A 74 -14.95 -12.71 -3.12
C GLY A 74 -15.12 -11.42 -3.93
N ILE A 75 -14.82 -10.26 -3.33
CA ILE A 75 -14.80 -8.99 -4.09
C ILE A 75 -13.48 -8.90 -4.85
N ALA A 76 -13.54 -8.49 -6.11
CA ALA A 76 -12.36 -8.34 -6.95
C ALA A 76 -12.04 -6.88 -7.23
N VAL A 77 -10.75 -6.56 -7.27
CA VAL A 77 -10.22 -5.23 -7.56
C VAL A 77 -9.41 -5.27 -8.86
N ALA A 78 -9.65 -4.31 -9.75
CA ALA A 78 -8.83 -4.13 -10.92
C ALA A 78 -7.56 -3.34 -10.58
N PRO A 79 -6.37 -3.75 -11.06
CA PRO A 79 -5.18 -2.90 -11.02
C PRO A 79 -5.42 -1.60 -11.80
N THR A 80 -4.84 -0.51 -11.31
CA THR A 80 -4.86 0.78 -12.02
C THR A 80 -3.60 0.98 -12.87
N ALA A 81 -2.55 0.21 -12.60
CA ALA A 81 -1.28 0.26 -13.32
C ALA A 81 -0.54 -1.09 -13.27
N GLY A 82 0.39 -1.28 -14.19
CA GLY A 82 1.44 -2.30 -14.07
C GLY A 82 2.44 -1.95 -12.95
N LEU A 83 3.50 -2.75 -12.79
CA LEU A 83 4.57 -2.47 -11.84
C LEU A 83 5.40 -1.26 -12.30
N LEU A 84 5.00 -0.07 -11.87
CA LEU A 84 5.67 1.20 -12.18
C LEU A 84 7.07 1.28 -11.52
N ASP A 85 7.91 2.24 -11.95
CA ASP A 85 9.22 2.42 -11.30
C ASP A 85 9.03 2.74 -9.81
N PRO A 86 9.63 1.94 -8.89
CA PRO A 86 9.54 2.16 -7.46
C PRO A 86 9.92 3.57 -7.01
N ALA A 87 10.85 4.23 -7.70
CA ALA A 87 11.28 5.59 -7.36
C ALA A 87 10.17 6.65 -7.45
N GLN A 88 9.04 6.32 -8.07
CA GLN A 88 7.87 7.20 -8.12
C GLN A 88 7.07 7.21 -6.81
N PHE A 89 7.31 6.26 -5.91
CA PHE A 89 6.53 6.08 -4.69
C PHE A 89 7.33 6.43 -3.44
N HIS A 90 6.64 7.02 -2.47
CA HIS A 90 7.16 7.21 -1.10
C HIS A 90 6.97 5.93 -0.29
N TYR A 91 5.84 5.23 -0.52
CA TYR A 91 5.50 3.98 0.15
C TYR A 91 4.97 2.97 -0.85
N ILE A 92 5.32 1.71 -0.64
CA ILE A 92 4.68 0.57 -1.30
C ILE A 92 4.06 -0.30 -0.22
N VAL A 93 2.74 -0.47 -0.31
CA VAL A 93 1.92 -1.20 0.66
C VAL A 93 1.59 -2.57 0.09
N VAL A 94 2.01 -3.62 0.79
CA VAL A 94 1.72 -5.00 0.43
C VAL A 94 0.57 -5.49 1.31
N VAL A 95 -0.56 -5.76 0.71
CA VAL A 95 -1.75 -6.24 1.41
C VAL A 95 -1.84 -7.76 1.28
N GLY A 96 -1.62 -8.46 2.38
CA GLY A 96 -1.76 -9.91 2.44
C GLY A 96 -3.21 -10.35 2.68
N GLY A 97 -3.41 -11.63 2.80
CA GLY A 97 -4.72 -12.25 2.95
C GLY A 97 -4.64 -13.66 3.55
N LEU A 98 -5.23 -14.65 2.89
CA LEU A 98 -5.25 -16.00 3.39
C LEU A 98 -3.83 -16.63 3.40
N LEU A 99 -3.44 -17.19 4.53
CA LEU A 99 -2.15 -17.90 4.69
C LEU A 99 -2.10 -19.24 3.95
N THR A 100 -3.22 -19.75 3.51
CA THR A 100 -3.34 -21.00 2.72
C THR A 100 -2.89 -20.83 1.27
N GLU A 101 -2.71 -19.59 0.79
CA GLU A 101 -2.19 -19.32 -0.54
C GLU A 101 -0.71 -19.70 -0.62
N ALA A 102 -0.39 -20.70 -1.43
CA ALA A 102 0.99 -21.15 -1.62
C ALA A 102 1.87 -20.09 -2.29
N GLN A 103 1.28 -19.32 -3.20
CA GLN A 103 1.92 -18.21 -3.91
C GLN A 103 1.02 -16.98 -3.88
N PRO A 104 1.03 -16.22 -2.78
CA PRO A 104 0.17 -15.04 -2.63
C PRO A 104 0.50 -13.93 -3.64
N VAL A 105 1.75 -13.86 -4.10
CA VAL A 105 2.23 -12.99 -5.17
C VAL A 105 3.19 -13.77 -6.07
N ASP A 106 3.36 -13.34 -7.31
CA ASP A 106 4.27 -13.98 -8.25
C ASP A 106 5.73 -13.54 -8.06
N SER A 107 6.64 -14.22 -8.78
CA SER A 107 8.08 -13.97 -8.71
C SER A 107 8.46 -12.59 -9.23
N GLU A 108 7.72 -12.04 -10.19
CA GLU A 108 7.95 -10.69 -10.73
C GLU A 108 7.64 -9.63 -9.68
N THR A 109 6.54 -9.79 -8.94
CA THR A 109 6.18 -8.93 -7.81
C THR A 109 7.25 -9.00 -6.71
N ILE A 110 7.77 -10.19 -6.38
CA ILE A 110 8.87 -10.33 -5.40
C ILE A 110 10.13 -9.60 -5.89
N ALA A 111 10.48 -9.74 -7.16
CA ALA A 111 11.63 -9.05 -7.75
C ALA A 111 11.44 -7.52 -7.72
N TYR A 112 10.20 -7.07 -7.94
CA TYR A 112 9.81 -5.66 -7.83
C TYR A 112 9.99 -5.13 -6.41
N LEU A 113 9.50 -5.83 -5.40
CA LEU A 113 9.64 -5.44 -3.99
C LEU A 113 11.11 -5.35 -3.58
N ARG A 114 11.94 -6.31 -3.98
CA ARG A 114 13.39 -6.26 -3.76
C ARG A 114 14.06 -5.08 -4.48
N ARG A 115 13.57 -4.68 -5.63
CA ARG A 115 14.05 -3.50 -6.36
C ARG A 115 13.65 -2.21 -5.62
N ALA A 116 12.43 -2.16 -5.09
CA ALA A 116 11.94 -1.04 -4.28
C ALA A 116 12.78 -0.85 -3.01
N ASP A 117 13.09 -1.92 -2.30
CA ASP A 117 13.95 -1.91 -1.12
C ASP A 117 15.35 -1.37 -1.45
N ARG A 118 15.99 -1.86 -2.51
CA ARG A 118 17.29 -1.34 -2.98
C ARG A 118 17.24 0.15 -3.32
N ARG A 119 16.08 0.68 -3.71
CA ARG A 119 15.83 2.11 -3.95
C ARG A 119 15.44 2.87 -2.68
N ARG A 120 15.43 2.20 -1.51
CA ARG A 120 15.05 2.76 -0.21
C ARG A 120 13.62 3.31 -0.17
N VAL A 121 12.73 2.73 -0.96
CA VAL A 121 11.29 2.99 -0.85
C VAL A 121 10.78 2.27 0.39
N THR A 122 10.05 2.98 1.24
CA THR A 122 9.50 2.37 2.45
C THR A 122 8.42 1.34 2.10
N LEU A 123 8.58 0.11 2.60
CA LEU A 123 7.63 -0.98 2.42
C LEU A 123 6.76 -1.14 3.65
N ILE A 124 5.45 -1.29 3.44
CA ILE A 124 4.47 -1.49 4.51
C ILE A 124 3.75 -2.82 4.27
N GLY A 125 3.76 -3.71 5.26
CA GLY A 125 2.95 -4.94 5.22
C GLY A 125 1.64 -4.74 5.98
N LEU A 126 0.52 -4.92 5.31
CA LEU A 126 -0.81 -4.93 5.95
C LEU A 126 -1.34 -6.36 6.06
N CYS A 127 -1.98 -6.69 7.16
CA CYS A 127 -2.46 -8.04 7.45
C CYS A 127 -1.30 -9.04 7.35
N THR A 128 -1.45 -10.11 6.57
CA THR A 128 -0.36 -11.07 6.30
C THR A 128 0.63 -10.59 5.22
N GLY A 129 0.63 -9.32 4.85
CA GLY A 129 1.65 -8.71 4.00
C GLY A 129 3.07 -8.82 4.58
N SER A 130 3.18 -8.86 5.90
CA SER A 130 4.44 -9.16 6.61
C SER A 130 5.04 -10.52 6.22
N PHE A 131 4.22 -11.55 6.00
CA PHE A 131 4.68 -12.87 5.53
C PHE A 131 5.29 -12.80 4.13
N ILE A 132 4.72 -11.96 3.26
CA ILE A 132 5.22 -11.76 1.90
C ILE A 132 6.56 -11.04 1.94
N LEU A 133 6.67 -9.97 2.72
CA LEU A 133 7.90 -9.20 2.89
C LEU A 133 9.00 -10.04 3.56
N ALA A 134 8.67 -10.81 4.61
CA ALA A 134 9.62 -11.72 5.27
C ALA A 134 10.08 -12.82 4.31
N GLY A 135 9.16 -13.44 3.57
CA GLY A 135 9.47 -14.46 2.55
C GLY A 135 10.32 -13.91 1.39
N ALA A 136 10.20 -12.63 1.08
CA ALA A 136 11.05 -11.94 0.13
C ALA A 136 12.45 -11.60 0.69
N GLY A 137 12.69 -11.81 2.01
CA GLY A 137 13.95 -11.50 2.70
C GLY A 137 14.12 -10.03 3.03
N LEU A 138 13.03 -9.25 3.04
CA LEU A 138 13.05 -7.79 3.17
C LEU A 138 12.86 -7.30 4.63
N MET A 139 12.75 -8.22 5.60
CA MET A 139 12.49 -7.88 6.99
C MET A 139 13.55 -8.43 7.97
N ARG A 140 14.72 -8.89 7.47
CA ARG A 140 15.72 -9.58 8.30
C ARG A 140 16.26 -8.73 9.45
N ASP A 141 16.44 -7.43 9.20
CA ASP A 141 17.00 -6.48 10.15
C ASP A 141 15.93 -5.65 10.88
N HIS A 142 14.66 -6.00 10.65
CA HIS A 142 13.51 -5.30 11.21
C HIS A 142 12.77 -6.18 12.22
N GLU A 143 12.25 -5.56 13.25
CA GLU A 143 11.27 -6.19 14.13
C GLU A 143 9.93 -6.25 13.37
N SER A 144 9.23 -7.39 13.48
CA SER A 144 7.94 -7.58 12.84
C SER A 144 6.83 -7.58 13.86
N CYS A 145 5.77 -6.82 13.61
CA CYS A 145 4.55 -6.94 14.37
C CYS A 145 3.54 -7.77 13.56
N VAL A 146 3.01 -8.81 14.16
CA VAL A 146 1.93 -9.63 13.56
C VAL A 146 0.81 -9.81 14.57
N SER A 147 -0.41 -9.98 14.07
CA SER A 147 -1.55 -10.26 14.94
C SER A 147 -1.29 -11.55 15.74
N TRP A 148 -1.80 -11.61 16.97
CA TRP A 148 -1.67 -12.78 17.83
C TRP A 148 -2.18 -14.07 17.16
N ILE A 149 -3.18 -13.99 16.30
CA ILE A 149 -3.71 -15.14 15.53
C ILE A 149 -2.64 -15.73 14.59
N CYS A 150 -1.78 -14.89 14.03
CA CYS A 150 -0.75 -15.28 13.06
C CYS A 150 0.63 -15.51 13.68
N HIS A 151 0.79 -15.26 14.99
CA HIS A 151 2.07 -15.31 15.69
C HIS A 151 2.80 -16.65 15.52
N ASP A 152 2.13 -17.74 15.83
CA ASP A 152 2.76 -19.08 15.78
C ASP A 152 3.08 -19.49 14.34
N ALA A 153 2.19 -19.18 13.39
CA ALA A 153 2.44 -19.44 11.97
C ALA A 153 3.64 -18.65 11.44
N PHE A 154 3.81 -17.39 11.90
CA PHE A 154 4.94 -16.58 11.52
C PHE A 154 6.25 -17.11 12.12
N ARG A 155 6.27 -17.46 13.41
CA ARG A 155 7.44 -18.03 14.08
C ARG A 155 7.89 -19.37 13.46
N GLN A 156 6.94 -20.22 13.11
CA GLN A 156 7.25 -21.49 12.45
C GLN A 156 7.90 -21.27 11.08
N ARG A 157 7.43 -20.28 10.33
CA ARG A 157 7.89 -19.99 8.97
C ARG A 157 9.18 -19.18 8.93
N PHE A 158 9.39 -18.31 9.94
CA PHE A 158 10.52 -17.38 10.02
C PHE A 158 11.10 -17.37 11.44
N PRO A 159 11.77 -18.44 11.89
CA PRO A 159 12.21 -18.61 13.28
C PRO A 159 13.25 -17.56 13.71
N ASP A 160 14.04 -17.06 12.77
CA ASP A 160 15.12 -16.09 13.05
C ASP A 160 14.65 -14.62 13.09
N HIS A 161 13.35 -14.35 12.79
CA HIS A 161 12.83 -12.99 12.82
C HIS A 161 12.50 -12.54 14.25
N ARG A 162 12.83 -11.29 14.54
CA ARG A 162 12.36 -10.62 15.76
C ARG A 162 10.86 -10.34 15.62
N LEU A 163 10.08 -10.96 16.49
CA LEU A 163 8.62 -10.91 16.41
C LEU A 163 8.02 -10.34 17.68
N ARG A 164 7.10 -9.42 17.52
CA ARG A 164 6.22 -8.91 18.60
C ARG A 164 4.76 -9.08 18.20
N SER A 165 3.90 -9.17 19.20
CA SER A 165 2.44 -9.22 19.03
C SER A 165 1.70 -8.37 20.06
N ASP A 166 2.44 -7.63 20.86
CA ASP A 166 1.96 -6.73 21.93
C ASP A 166 1.74 -5.29 21.42
N HIS A 167 2.04 -5.02 20.17
CA HIS A 167 1.82 -3.73 19.48
C HIS A 167 1.00 -3.93 18.22
N LEU A 168 0.40 -2.84 17.73
CA LEU A 168 -0.35 -2.85 16.46
C LEU A 168 0.56 -2.66 15.24
N PHE A 169 1.76 -2.11 15.45
CA PHE A 169 2.76 -1.84 14.42
C PHE A 169 4.17 -1.84 15.04
N ALA A 170 5.14 -2.04 14.23
CA ALA A 170 6.56 -1.96 14.57
C ALA A 170 7.28 -1.04 13.56
#